data_4663ad18b1049f31766f34b13faa8dc7
#
_entry.id   4663ad18b1049f31766f34b13faa8dc7
#
_cell.length_a   1.000
_cell.length_b   1.000
_cell.length_c   1.000
_cell.angle_alpha   90.00
_cell.angle_beta   90.00
_cell.angle_gamma   90.00
#
_symmetry.space_group_name_H-M   'P 1'
#
loop_
_entity.id
_entity.type
_entity.pdbx_description
1 polymer ?
#
loop_
_entity_poly.entity_id
_entity_poly.type
_entity_poly.pdbx_seq_one_letter_code
_entity_poly.pdbx_strand_id
1 'polypeptide(L)'
;MTKTAQAPGIESLVVTITQEIHVQAPLETTFEALLEQLGPYNEKPDGVAMPMVLEAWPGGRWYRDLGNNNGHFWGHVQAIKRPTLLEICGPLFASYPLVSNLQYRLVEEAGGTRIDFHHIALGQMDEEHKTGAQEGWNFMHEQARKRAESSASRKAEGRAR
;
A
#
# COMPACT_ATOMS: atom_id res chain seq x y z
N MET A 1 -9.21 -26.10 32.02
CA MET A 1 -8.94 -24.80 32.72
C MET A 1 -8.78 -23.72 31.68
N THR A 2 -9.66 -22.74 31.64
CA THR A 2 -9.59 -21.60 30.74
C THR A 2 -8.62 -20.57 31.37
N LYS A 3 -7.46 -20.35 30.75
CA LYS A 3 -6.58 -19.26 31.15
C LYS A 3 -7.09 -17.95 30.55
N THR A 4 -7.59 -17.05 31.38
CA THR A 4 -7.86 -15.68 30.95
C THR A 4 -6.52 -14.93 30.94
N ALA A 5 -6.01 -14.63 29.75
CA ALA A 5 -4.87 -13.73 29.62
C ALA A 5 -5.33 -12.30 29.95
N GLN A 6 -4.48 -11.54 30.62
CA GLN A 6 -4.73 -10.12 30.86
C GLN A 6 -4.76 -9.40 29.51
N ALA A 7 -5.76 -8.57 29.27
CA ALA A 7 -5.83 -7.77 28.05
C ALA A 7 -4.60 -6.86 27.94
N PRO A 8 -3.93 -6.80 26.78
CA PRO A 8 -2.81 -5.88 26.58
C PRO A 8 -3.29 -4.43 26.71
N GLY A 9 -2.40 -3.53 27.13
CA GLY A 9 -2.68 -2.10 27.11
C GLY A 9 -2.92 -1.60 25.69
N ILE A 10 -3.75 -0.59 25.52
CA ILE A 10 -4.12 -0.06 24.19
C ILE A 10 -2.90 0.31 23.34
N GLU A 11 -1.84 0.82 23.98
CA GLU A 11 -0.59 1.22 23.31
C GLU A 11 0.11 0.05 22.61
N SER A 12 0.01 -1.16 23.18
CA SER A 12 0.58 -2.37 22.57
C SER A 12 -0.24 -2.89 21.39
N LEU A 13 -1.46 -2.38 21.22
CA LEU A 13 -2.36 -2.73 20.12
C LEU A 13 -2.23 -1.79 18.92
N VAL A 14 -1.45 -0.72 19.02
CA VAL A 14 -1.28 0.25 17.94
C VAL A 14 0.06 0.01 17.23
N VAL A 15 0.00 -0.11 15.91
CA VAL A 15 1.18 -0.14 15.02
C VAL A 15 1.12 1.07 14.11
N THR A 16 2.20 1.82 14.03
CA THR A 16 2.32 2.97 13.12
C THR A 16 3.57 2.81 12.28
N ILE A 17 3.40 2.83 10.96
CA ILE A 17 4.48 2.84 9.98
C ILE A 17 4.32 4.09 9.12
N THR A 18 5.37 4.88 9.00
CA THR A 18 5.40 6.08 8.17
C THR A 18 6.60 6.03 7.23
N GLN A 19 6.40 6.51 6.01
CA GLN A 19 7.47 6.63 5.02
C GLN A 19 7.29 7.89 4.19
N GLU A 20 8.39 8.48 3.79
CA GLU A 20 8.46 9.53 2.80
C GLU A 20 9.25 9.00 1.61
N ILE A 21 8.63 9.00 0.42
CA ILE A 21 9.23 8.45 -0.80
C ILE A 21 9.34 9.57 -1.85
N HIS A 22 10.56 9.84 -2.29
CA HIS A 22 10.83 10.78 -3.36
C HIS A 22 10.91 10.06 -4.70
N VAL A 23 10.14 10.51 -5.68
CA VAL A 23 9.97 9.89 -6.98
C VAL A 23 10.29 10.90 -8.09
N GLN A 24 11.24 10.59 -8.96
CA GLN A 24 11.61 11.45 -10.10
C GLN A 24 10.64 11.25 -11.28
N ALA A 25 9.37 11.53 -11.02
CA ALA A 25 8.31 11.45 -12.01
C ALA A 25 7.19 12.44 -11.68
N PRO A 26 6.42 12.90 -12.69
CA PRO A 26 5.27 13.77 -12.48
C PRO A 26 4.21 13.14 -11.57
N LEU A 27 3.43 13.99 -10.92
CA LEU A 27 2.42 13.63 -9.93
C LEU A 27 1.42 12.57 -10.47
N GLU A 28 0.85 12.78 -11.66
CA GLU A 28 -0.09 11.86 -12.28
C GLU A 28 0.56 10.51 -12.60
N THR A 29 1.78 10.53 -13.14
CA THR A 29 2.53 9.31 -13.47
C THR A 29 2.85 8.51 -12.20
N THR A 30 3.21 9.19 -11.12
CA THR A 30 3.50 8.58 -9.82
C THR A 30 2.25 7.96 -9.20
N PHE A 31 1.13 8.67 -9.26
CA PHE A 31 -0.13 8.16 -8.73
C PHE A 31 -0.62 6.91 -9.48
N GLU A 32 -0.58 6.92 -10.82
CA GLU A 32 -0.95 5.76 -11.62
C GLU A 32 -0.01 4.57 -11.36
N ALA A 33 1.31 4.80 -11.27
CA ALA A 33 2.27 3.75 -10.94
C ALA A 33 2.04 3.15 -9.54
N LEU A 34 1.61 3.96 -8.57
CA LEU A 34 1.21 3.49 -7.25
C LEU A 34 -0.01 2.57 -7.35
N LEU A 35 -1.07 2.97 -8.07
CA LEU A 35 -2.25 2.12 -8.25
C LEU A 35 -1.92 0.81 -8.97
N GLU A 36 -1.07 0.86 -9.98
CA GLU A 36 -0.61 -0.33 -10.70
C GLU A 36 0.18 -1.28 -9.78
N GLN A 37 1.05 -0.74 -8.94
CA GLN A 37 1.86 -1.54 -8.01
C GLN A 37 1.03 -2.13 -6.87
N LEU A 38 0.03 -1.42 -6.36
CA LEU A 38 -0.94 -1.96 -5.39
C LEU A 38 -1.89 -2.97 -6.03
N GLY A 39 -2.05 -2.93 -7.32
CA GLY A 39 -2.97 -3.74 -8.11
C GLY A 39 -2.27 -4.90 -8.87
N PRO A 40 -2.37 -4.90 -10.21
CA PRO A 40 -1.96 -6.06 -11.02
C PRO A 40 -0.46 -6.37 -10.97
N TYR A 41 0.37 -5.41 -10.62
CA TYR A 41 1.83 -5.59 -10.55
C TYR A 41 2.36 -5.76 -9.14
N ASN A 42 1.49 -6.05 -8.18
CA ASN A 42 1.93 -6.35 -6.82
C ASN A 42 2.76 -7.65 -6.82
N GLU A 43 3.78 -7.66 -5.99
CA GLU A 43 4.70 -8.78 -5.82
C GLU A 43 5.19 -8.87 -4.38
N LYS A 44 5.65 -10.04 -3.99
CA LYS A 44 6.28 -10.26 -2.69
C LYS A 44 7.73 -9.80 -2.68
N PRO A 45 8.33 -9.57 -1.49
CA PRO A 45 9.75 -9.19 -1.39
C PRO A 45 10.73 -10.15 -2.06
N ASP A 46 10.36 -11.40 -2.24
CA ASP A 46 11.14 -12.41 -2.98
C ASP A 46 11.02 -12.29 -4.52
N GLY A 47 10.27 -11.29 -5.02
CA GLY A 47 10.02 -11.05 -6.44
C GLY A 47 8.96 -11.96 -7.06
N VAL A 48 8.29 -12.78 -6.26
CA VAL A 48 7.19 -13.61 -6.76
C VAL A 48 5.93 -12.77 -6.96
N ALA A 49 5.38 -12.80 -8.16
CA ALA A 49 4.16 -12.07 -8.49
C ALA A 49 3.01 -12.42 -7.55
N MET A 50 2.36 -11.40 -7.04
CA MET A 50 1.16 -11.51 -6.21
C MET A 50 0.12 -10.49 -6.69
N PRO A 51 -0.42 -10.66 -7.91
CA PRO A 51 -1.34 -9.70 -8.47
C PRO A 51 -2.58 -9.53 -7.58
N MET A 52 -2.96 -8.27 -7.39
CA MET A 52 -4.12 -7.86 -6.62
C MET A 52 -5.15 -7.19 -7.54
N VAL A 53 -6.40 -7.21 -7.13
CA VAL A 53 -7.44 -6.37 -7.73
C VAL A 53 -7.63 -5.15 -6.84
N LEU A 54 -7.41 -3.96 -7.40
CA LEU A 54 -7.70 -2.69 -6.74
C LEU A 54 -8.77 -1.95 -7.53
N GLU A 55 -9.98 -1.89 -6.98
CA GLU A 55 -11.09 -1.12 -7.51
C GLU A 55 -10.94 0.32 -7.04
N ALA A 56 -10.26 1.15 -7.84
CA ALA A 56 -9.81 2.48 -7.45
C ALA A 56 -10.91 3.54 -7.53
N TRP A 57 -11.97 3.38 -6.71
CA TRP A 57 -13.08 4.32 -6.47
C TRP A 57 -13.57 4.19 -5.03
N PRO A 58 -14.29 5.18 -4.47
CA PRO A 58 -14.78 5.11 -3.10
C PRO A 58 -15.69 3.89 -2.88
N GLY A 59 -15.34 3.07 -1.86
CA GLY A 59 -16.01 1.80 -1.59
C GLY A 59 -15.50 0.62 -2.41
N GLY A 60 -14.60 0.84 -3.39
CA GLY A 60 -13.96 -0.21 -4.16
C GLY A 60 -13.14 -1.15 -3.28
N ARG A 61 -13.00 -2.39 -3.70
CA ARG A 61 -12.30 -3.43 -2.94
C ARG A 61 -10.83 -3.49 -3.31
N TRP A 62 -10.02 -3.91 -2.37
CA TRP A 62 -8.64 -4.33 -2.57
C TRP A 62 -8.48 -5.77 -2.09
N TYR A 63 -8.22 -6.70 -2.99
CA TYR A 63 -8.21 -8.13 -2.66
C TYR A 63 -7.34 -8.94 -3.62
N ARG A 64 -6.91 -10.09 -3.14
CA ARG A 64 -6.29 -11.13 -3.95
C ARG A 64 -7.34 -12.11 -4.43
N ASP A 65 -7.46 -12.29 -5.74
CA ASP A 65 -8.31 -13.29 -6.36
C ASP A 65 -7.49 -14.55 -6.67
N LEU A 66 -7.92 -15.68 -6.13
CA LEU A 66 -7.32 -17.01 -6.37
C LEU A 66 -8.20 -17.87 -7.28
N GLY A 67 -9.27 -17.32 -7.84
CA GLY A 67 -10.24 -18.05 -8.65
C GLY A 67 -11.24 -18.87 -7.83
N ASN A 68 -12.34 -19.28 -8.47
CA ASN A 68 -13.37 -20.11 -7.86
C ASN A 68 -13.91 -19.60 -6.51
N ASN A 69 -14.09 -18.27 -6.39
CA ASN A 69 -14.49 -17.58 -5.15
C ASN A 69 -13.54 -17.79 -3.96
N ASN A 70 -12.27 -18.10 -4.23
CA ASN A 70 -11.22 -18.13 -3.22
C ASN A 70 -10.37 -16.85 -3.34
N GLY A 71 -9.85 -16.40 -2.22
CA GLY A 71 -9.01 -15.22 -2.20
C GLY A 71 -8.82 -14.64 -0.80
N HIS A 72 -8.24 -13.46 -0.76
CA HIS A 72 -7.99 -12.75 0.49
C HIS A 72 -8.38 -11.28 0.33
N PHE A 73 -9.35 -10.84 1.09
CA PHE A 73 -9.79 -9.45 1.15
C PHE A 73 -8.85 -8.63 2.03
N TRP A 74 -8.32 -7.54 1.46
CA TRP A 74 -7.39 -6.66 2.17
C TRP A 74 -8.06 -5.37 2.65
N GLY A 75 -9.04 -4.86 1.92
CA GLY A 75 -9.71 -3.65 2.36
C GLY A 75 -10.61 -3.02 1.31
N HIS A 76 -11.09 -1.82 1.69
CA HIS A 76 -11.86 -0.94 0.81
C HIS A 76 -11.14 0.39 0.64
N VAL A 77 -11.27 0.97 -0.54
CA VAL A 77 -10.90 2.37 -0.78
C VAL A 77 -11.87 3.24 0.04
N GLN A 78 -11.35 3.91 1.06
CA GLN A 78 -12.11 4.84 1.90
C GLN A 78 -12.27 6.19 1.22
N ALA A 79 -11.17 6.70 0.67
CA ALA A 79 -11.15 7.95 -0.07
C ALA A 79 -10.14 7.90 -1.21
N ILE A 80 -10.46 8.54 -2.32
CA ILE A 80 -9.54 8.75 -3.43
C ILE A 80 -9.77 10.13 -4.03
N LYS A 81 -8.69 10.88 -4.22
CA LYS A 81 -8.67 12.15 -4.95
C LYS A 81 -7.45 12.14 -5.86
N ARG A 82 -7.68 11.84 -7.12
CA ARG A 82 -6.60 11.78 -8.13
C ARG A 82 -6.05 13.18 -8.41
N PRO A 83 -4.76 13.31 -8.52
CA PRO A 83 -3.68 12.34 -8.28
C PRO A 83 -3.02 12.49 -6.89
N THR A 84 -3.71 12.99 -5.88
CA THR A 84 -3.10 13.48 -4.63
C THR A 84 -3.40 12.67 -3.38
N LEU A 85 -4.43 11.81 -3.40
CA LEU A 85 -4.86 11.06 -2.21
C LEU A 85 -5.36 9.67 -2.55
N LEU A 86 -4.93 8.68 -1.79
CA LEU A 86 -5.54 7.36 -1.69
C LEU A 86 -5.58 6.93 -0.23
N GLU A 87 -6.76 6.57 0.26
CA GLU A 87 -6.95 5.97 1.59
C GLU A 87 -7.64 4.62 1.45
N ILE A 88 -7.12 3.62 2.16
CA ILE A 88 -7.65 2.26 2.19
C ILE A 88 -7.81 1.83 3.64
N CYS A 89 -8.92 1.22 3.99
CA CYS A 89 -9.14 0.63 5.31
C CYS A 89 -9.52 -0.85 5.21
N GLY A 90 -9.01 -1.65 6.14
CA GLY A 90 -9.30 -3.07 6.20
C GLY A 90 -8.26 -3.88 6.98
N PRO A 91 -8.38 -5.22 6.96
CA PRO A 91 -7.44 -6.11 7.65
C PRO A 91 -6.07 -6.21 6.96
N LEU A 92 -5.97 -5.80 5.72
CA LEU A 92 -4.81 -5.95 4.83
C LEU A 92 -4.37 -7.42 4.70
N PHE A 93 -3.05 -7.65 4.74
CA PHE A 93 -2.44 -8.98 4.65
C PHE A 93 -2.58 -9.81 5.94
N ALA A 94 -3.11 -9.21 7.01
CA ALA A 94 -3.12 -9.83 8.32
C ALA A 94 -4.32 -10.77 8.50
N SER A 95 -4.07 -11.97 9.01
CA SER A 95 -5.10 -12.89 9.52
C SER A 95 -5.21 -12.77 11.04
N TYR A 96 -5.15 -11.55 11.54
CA TYR A 96 -5.25 -11.19 12.96
C TYR A 96 -6.49 -10.34 13.22
N PRO A 97 -6.98 -10.29 14.46
CA PRO A 97 -8.07 -9.39 14.83
C PRO A 97 -7.57 -7.94 14.90
N LEU A 98 -7.39 -7.33 13.75
CA LEU A 98 -6.98 -5.94 13.60
C LEU A 98 -7.69 -5.24 12.45
N VAL A 99 -7.69 -3.93 12.49
CA VAL A 99 -8.08 -3.05 11.39
C VAL A 99 -6.97 -2.05 11.11
N SER A 100 -6.73 -1.80 9.83
CA SER A 100 -5.72 -0.85 9.36
C SER A 100 -6.35 0.29 8.60
N ASN A 101 -5.69 1.45 8.65
CA ASN A 101 -5.88 2.56 7.74
C ASN A 101 -4.55 2.85 7.04
N LEU A 102 -4.58 2.85 5.71
CA LEU A 102 -3.49 3.31 4.86
C LEU A 102 -3.84 4.67 4.31
N GLN A 103 -2.88 5.59 4.30
CA GLN A 103 -3.02 6.87 3.66
C GLN A 103 -1.78 7.16 2.82
N TYR A 104 -2.01 7.47 1.54
CA TYR A 104 -1.03 7.98 0.60
C TYR A 104 -1.40 9.41 0.24
N ARG A 105 -0.53 10.35 0.55
CA ARG A 105 -0.62 11.74 0.08
C ARG A 105 0.53 12.03 -0.87
N LEU A 106 0.20 12.51 -2.05
CA LEU A 106 1.17 12.84 -3.08
C LEU A 106 1.21 14.35 -3.27
N VAL A 107 2.42 14.90 -3.28
CA VAL A 107 2.68 16.34 -3.41
C VAL A 107 3.75 16.55 -4.46
N GLU A 108 3.53 17.53 -5.35
CA GLU A 108 4.58 17.94 -6.27
C GLU A 108 5.73 18.59 -5.50
N GLU A 109 6.95 18.27 -5.93
CA GLU A 109 8.16 18.91 -5.43
C GLU A 109 9.15 19.18 -6.58
N ALA A 110 10.23 19.92 -6.31
CA ALA A 110 11.25 20.17 -7.31
C ALA A 110 11.87 18.85 -7.80
N GLY A 111 11.70 18.56 -9.11
CA GLY A 111 12.23 17.35 -9.74
C GLY A 111 11.31 16.14 -9.70
N GLY A 112 10.10 16.24 -9.14
CA GLY A 112 9.19 15.09 -9.15
C GLY A 112 8.03 15.17 -8.18
N THR A 113 7.83 14.06 -7.44
CA THR A 113 6.72 13.87 -6.52
C THR A 113 7.21 13.29 -5.21
N ARG A 114 6.70 13.78 -4.09
CA ARG A 114 6.83 13.15 -2.79
C ARG A 114 5.56 12.40 -2.44
N ILE A 115 5.71 11.17 -1.96
CA ILE A 115 4.64 10.38 -1.38
C ILE A 115 4.83 10.33 0.12
N ASP A 116 3.88 10.85 0.87
CA ASP A 116 3.79 10.70 2.32
C ASP A 116 2.87 9.52 2.61
N PHE A 117 3.42 8.44 3.15
CA PHE A 117 2.71 7.21 3.47
C PHE A 117 2.54 7.03 4.97
N HIS A 118 1.33 6.69 5.38
CA HIS A 118 0.99 6.33 6.75
C HIS A 118 0.21 5.02 6.76
N HIS A 119 0.64 4.08 7.59
CA HIS A 119 -0.10 2.88 7.95
C HIS A 119 -0.30 2.88 9.46
N ILE A 120 -1.55 2.95 9.89
CA ILE A 120 -1.93 2.81 11.29
C ILE A 120 -2.81 1.58 11.41
N ALA A 121 -2.43 0.63 12.28
CA ALA A 121 -3.22 -0.55 12.59
C ALA A 121 -3.59 -0.56 14.06
N LEU A 122 -4.82 -0.97 14.36
CA LEU A 122 -5.32 -1.18 15.71
C LEU A 122 -5.78 -2.62 15.86
N GLY A 123 -5.18 -3.34 16.79
CA GLY A 123 -5.49 -4.74 17.07
C GLY A 123 -4.25 -5.55 17.42
N GLN A 124 -4.43 -6.87 17.46
CA GLN A 124 -3.33 -7.77 17.82
C GLN A 124 -2.46 -8.07 16.60
N MET A 125 -1.16 -7.91 16.76
CA MET A 125 -0.14 -8.30 15.78
C MET A 125 1.14 -8.65 16.55
N ASP A 126 1.78 -9.77 16.21
CA ASP A 126 3.08 -10.11 16.78
C ASP A 126 4.23 -9.28 16.19
N GLU A 127 5.38 -9.29 16.85
CA GLU A 127 6.53 -8.46 16.47
C GLU A 127 7.14 -8.89 15.13
N GLU A 128 7.10 -10.18 14.80
CA GLU A 128 7.59 -10.70 13.52
C GLU A 128 6.78 -10.11 12.35
N HIS A 129 5.44 -10.08 12.49
CA HIS A 129 4.56 -9.51 11.48
C HIS A 129 4.66 -7.98 11.39
N LYS A 130 4.93 -7.29 12.50
CA LYS A 130 5.20 -5.83 12.49
C LYS A 130 6.44 -5.52 11.65
N THR A 131 7.52 -6.26 11.89
CA THR A 131 8.78 -6.11 11.14
C THR A 131 8.58 -6.46 9.66
N GLY A 132 7.93 -7.59 9.37
CA GLY A 132 7.64 -8.01 8.00
C GLY A 132 6.74 -7.03 7.24
N ALA A 133 5.79 -6.38 7.94
CA ALA A 133 4.96 -5.34 7.36
C ALA A 133 5.79 -4.13 6.90
N GLN A 134 6.73 -3.68 7.73
CA GLN A 134 7.59 -2.56 7.38
C GLN A 134 8.48 -2.88 6.18
N GLU A 135 9.09 -4.07 6.16
CA GLU A 135 9.92 -4.53 5.05
C GLU A 135 9.11 -4.67 3.76
N GLY A 136 7.89 -5.20 3.85
CA GLY A 136 6.96 -5.32 2.73
C GLY A 136 6.60 -3.97 2.13
N TRP A 137 6.30 -2.97 2.96
CA TRP A 137 6.03 -1.61 2.50
C TRP A 137 7.24 -0.97 1.84
N ASN A 138 8.44 -1.10 2.44
CA ASN A 138 9.68 -0.60 1.85
C ASN A 138 9.88 -1.17 0.44
N PHE A 139 9.74 -2.48 0.28
CA PHE A 139 9.88 -3.14 -1.01
C PHE A 139 8.85 -2.63 -2.01
N MET A 140 7.58 -2.63 -1.64
CA MET A 140 6.49 -2.26 -2.53
C MET A 140 6.58 -0.80 -2.99
N HIS A 141 6.95 0.13 -2.10
CA HIS A 141 7.13 1.53 -2.46
C HIS A 141 8.34 1.75 -3.38
N GLU A 142 9.40 0.98 -3.19
CA GLU A 142 10.55 1.00 -4.11
C GLU A 142 10.18 0.52 -5.52
N GLN A 143 9.33 -0.52 -5.63
CA GLN A 143 8.84 -0.97 -6.93
C GLN A 143 7.92 0.08 -7.59
N ALA A 144 7.04 0.70 -6.81
CA ALA A 144 6.19 1.79 -7.29
C ALA A 144 7.03 2.97 -7.82
N ARG A 145 8.08 3.37 -7.10
CA ARG A 145 9.02 4.41 -7.50
C ARG A 145 9.68 4.07 -8.84
N LYS A 146 10.29 2.89 -8.95
CA LYS A 146 10.95 2.44 -10.19
C LYS A 146 9.99 2.42 -11.37
N ARG A 147 8.77 1.97 -11.16
CA ARG A 147 7.71 1.94 -12.18
C ARG A 147 7.37 3.35 -12.67
N ALA A 148 7.17 4.28 -11.76
CA ALA A 148 6.87 5.68 -12.08
C ALA A 148 7.99 6.34 -12.89
N GLU A 149 9.23 6.19 -12.44
CA GLU A 149 10.41 6.77 -13.09
C GLU A 149 10.65 6.19 -14.49
N SER A 150 10.51 4.87 -14.66
CA SER A 150 10.58 4.21 -15.98
C SER A 150 9.48 4.70 -16.93
N SER A 151 8.26 4.89 -16.42
CA SER A 151 7.13 5.39 -17.21
C SER A 151 7.33 6.84 -17.64
N ALA A 152 7.88 7.68 -16.77
CA ALA A 152 8.21 9.07 -17.08
C ALA A 152 9.29 9.16 -18.16
N SER A 153 10.35 8.36 -18.07
CA SER A 153 11.44 8.31 -19.07
C SER A 153 10.92 7.93 -20.44
N ARG A 154 10.10 6.86 -20.55
CA ARG A 154 9.50 6.44 -21.82
C ARG A 154 8.61 7.51 -22.46
N LYS A 155 7.82 8.24 -21.65
CA LYS A 155 6.97 9.33 -22.15
C LYS A 155 7.79 10.52 -22.65
N ALA A 156 8.93 10.82 -22.02
CA ALA A 156 9.84 11.87 -22.47
C ALA A 156 10.50 11.53 -23.80
N GLU A 157 10.98 10.30 -24.00
CA GLU A 157 11.58 9.81 -25.24
C GLU A 157 10.57 9.76 -26.40
N GLY A 158 9.33 9.38 -26.14
CA GLY A 158 8.26 9.35 -27.15
C GLY A 158 7.80 10.74 -27.62
N ARG A 159 8.01 11.79 -26.83
CA ARG A 159 7.72 13.20 -27.22
C ARG A 159 8.85 13.86 -27.98
N ALA A 160 10.06 13.31 -27.94
CA ALA A 160 11.24 13.83 -28.61
C ALA A 160 11.39 13.31 -30.07
N ARG A 161 10.52 12.45 -30.52
CA ARG A 161 10.41 11.93 -31.91
C ARG A 161 9.23 12.54 -32.62
#